data_4bfc3ee2146c3675cd37c86452d87d32
#
_entry.id   4bfc3ee2146c3675cd37c86452d87d32
#
_cell.length_a   1.000
_cell.length_b   1.000
_cell.length_c   1.000
_cell.angle_alpha   90.00
_cell.angle_beta   90.00
_cell.angle_gamma   90.00
#
_symmetry.space_group_name_H-M   'P 1'
#
loop_
_entity.id
_entity.type
_entity.pdbx_description
1 polymer ?
#
loop_
_entity_poly.entity_id
_entity_poly.type
_entity_poly.pdbx_seq_one_letter_code
_entity_poly.pdbx_strand_id
1 'polypeptide(L)'
;MKKTLLALALLQTLTVHAKDAIPTKITGLKTPESVVQAKDGAIYISEIGAPDTKGDGQISKVDKKGNVTIFAKGMDDPKGLAMIGDKLYVADVNRVLEVSKDGTWQVYGALMAFPATPVFLNDLEADKLGNLYVSDSGNLKSGGVIYKIAKGGAPITVITDSKNPDILAPNGLLFEGRNNLLSVDFESGILYRVNLTTGATTKVAEGFGGGDGLVKTKAGKIIISSWKTGIIYEVVAGKARVIKEGYKAAADIALSTDSKLLMVPDMKAGELDFVEIK
;
A
#
# COMPACT_ATOMS: atom_id res chain seq x y z
N MET A 1 71.15 -5.94 -38.85
CA MET A 1 69.69 -5.64 -39.06
C MET A 1 68.94 -6.09 -37.81
N LYS A 2 68.62 -5.16 -36.94
CA LYS A 2 67.84 -5.43 -35.72
C LYS A 2 66.37 -5.14 -36.01
N LYS A 3 65.50 -6.16 -35.89
CA LYS A 3 64.04 -6.01 -36.02
C LYS A 3 63.47 -5.66 -34.64
N THR A 4 62.93 -4.49 -34.49
CA THR A 4 62.17 -4.05 -33.31
C THR A 4 60.75 -4.50 -33.46
N LEU A 5 60.26 -5.38 -32.57
CA LEU A 5 58.84 -5.74 -32.45
C LEU A 5 58.13 -4.69 -31.59
N LEU A 6 57.17 -4.05 -32.17
CA LEU A 6 56.26 -3.11 -31.46
C LEU A 6 55.11 -3.94 -30.92
N ALA A 7 55.01 -4.10 -29.60
CA ALA A 7 53.85 -4.75 -28.95
C ALA A 7 52.75 -3.70 -28.76
N LEU A 8 51.60 -3.90 -29.44
CA LEU A 8 50.42 -3.07 -29.30
C LEU A 8 49.61 -3.60 -28.11
N ALA A 9 49.63 -2.91 -26.99
CA ALA A 9 48.80 -3.22 -25.82
C ALA A 9 47.38 -2.75 -26.07
N LEU A 10 46.44 -3.69 -26.24
CA LEU A 10 44.99 -3.39 -26.30
C LEU A 10 44.50 -3.11 -24.88
N LEU A 11 44.23 -1.86 -24.58
CA LEU A 11 43.52 -1.46 -23.35
C LEU A 11 42.04 -1.81 -23.52
N GLN A 12 41.59 -2.92 -22.96
CA GLN A 12 40.15 -3.20 -22.81
C GLN A 12 39.61 -2.33 -21.67
N THR A 13 38.88 -1.28 -21.99
CA THR A 13 38.07 -0.55 -21.02
C THR A 13 36.88 -1.41 -20.62
N LEU A 14 36.96 -1.99 -19.42
CA LEU A 14 35.81 -2.58 -18.75
C LEU A 14 34.84 -1.45 -18.41
N THR A 15 33.82 -1.25 -19.23
CA THR A 15 32.65 -0.46 -18.85
C THR A 15 31.90 -1.25 -17.79
N VAL A 16 32.13 -0.91 -16.54
CA VAL A 16 31.27 -1.32 -15.43
C VAL A 16 29.92 -0.63 -15.68
N HIS A 17 28.95 -1.40 -16.19
CA HIS A 17 27.55 -0.93 -16.18
C HIS A 17 27.17 -0.81 -14.70
N ALA A 18 27.00 0.41 -14.23
CA ALA A 18 26.32 0.65 -12.96
C ALA A 18 24.98 -0.11 -13.01
N LYS A 19 24.79 -1.05 -12.10
CA LYS A 19 23.49 -1.70 -11.92
C LYS A 19 22.49 -0.59 -11.71
N ASP A 20 21.46 -0.51 -12.55
CA ASP A 20 20.35 0.44 -12.38
C ASP A 20 19.79 0.26 -10.96
N ALA A 21 20.18 1.12 -10.04
CA ALA A 21 19.71 1.08 -8.66
C ALA A 21 18.43 1.90 -8.59
N ILE A 22 17.39 1.34 -7.98
CA ILE A 22 16.19 2.12 -7.64
C ILE A 22 16.65 3.32 -6.83
N PRO A 23 16.22 4.55 -7.16
CA PRO A 23 16.59 5.73 -6.41
C PRO A 23 16.13 5.57 -4.94
N THR A 24 16.85 6.20 -4.01
CA THR A 24 16.46 6.17 -2.58
C THR A 24 15.17 6.91 -2.31
N LYS A 25 14.76 7.79 -3.24
CA LYS A 25 13.55 8.61 -3.13
C LYS A 25 13.03 9.02 -4.50
N ILE A 26 11.71 9.10 -4.63
CA ILE A 26 10.99 9.70 -5.76
C ILE A 26 10.26 10.94 -5.24
N THR A 27 10.27 12.01 -6.01
CA THR A 27 9.65 13.30 -5.64
C THR A 27 8.71 13.80 -6.73
N GLY A 28 7.88 14.79 -6.41
CA GLY A 28 6.96 15.42 -7.37
C GLY A 28 5.68 14.64 -7.61
N LEU A 29 5.35 13.71 -6.70
CA LEU A 29 4.09 12.98 -6.69
C LEU A 29 2.95 13.89 -6.19
N LYS A 30 1.74 13.63 -6.65
CA LYS A 30 0.54 14.42 -6.31
C LYS A 30 -0.25 13.73 -5.21
N THR A 31 0.09 13.99 -3.95
CA THR A 31 -0.60 13.40 -2.81
C THR A 31 -0.56 11.85 -2.86
N PRO A 32 0.67 11.23 -2.87
CA PRO A 32 0.80 9.78 -2.93
C PRO A 32 0.25 9.14 -1.66
N GLU A 33 -0.60 8.12 -1.81
CA GLU A 33 -1.28 7.52 -0.67
C GLU A 33 -0.87 6.07 -0.45
N SER A 34 -0.88 5.23 -1.48
CA SER A 34 -0.49 3.83 -1.37
C SER A 34 0.55 3.44 -2.42
N VAL A 35 1.25 2.36 -2.16
CA VAL A 35 2.27 1.83 -3.06
C VAL A 35 2.23 0.31 -3.09
N VAL A 36 2.45 -0.29 -4.26
CA VAL A 36 2.63 -1.73 -4.39
C VAL A 36 3.68 -2.05 -5.44
N GLN A 37 4.47 -3.09 -5.23
CA GLN A 37 5.39 -3.59 -6.25
C GLN A 37 4.87 -4.87 -6.88
N ALA A 38 4.73 -4.86 -8.20
CA ALA A 38 4.37 -6.02 -8.99
C ALA A 38 5.54 -7.02 -9.10
N LYS A 39 5.23 -8.27 -9.46
CA LYS A 39 6.22 -9.36 -9.59
C LYS A 39 7.29 -9.09 -10.64
N ASP A 40 6.99 -8.30 -11.66
CA ASP A 40 7.94 -7.89 -12.70
C ASP A 40 8.90 -6.78 -12.24
N GLY A 41 8.68 -6.26 -11.02
CA GLY A 41 9.48 -5.22 -10.38
C GLY A 41 8.95 -3.80 -10.61
N ALA A 42 7.91 -3.60 -11.42
CA ALA A 42 7.26 -2.31 -11.55
C ALA A 42 6.61 -1.89 -10.22
N ILE A 43 6.69 -0.63 -9.87
CA ILE A 43 6.05 -0.07 -8.67
C ILE A 43 4.86 0.78 -9.12
N TYR A 44 3.72 0.61 -8.48
CA TYR A 44 2.53 1.40 -8.69
C TYR A 44 2.25 2.24 -7.45
N ILE A 45 1.88 3.50 -7.66
CA ILE A 45 1.61 4.47 -6.60
C ILE A 45 0.25 5.09 -6.89
N SER A 46 -0.66 5.05 -5.93
CA SER A 46 -1.88 5.84 -6.01
C SER A 46 -1.59 7.29 -5.63
N GLU A 47 -2.10 8.20 -6.45
CA GLU A 47 -1.98 9.63 -6.23
C GLU A 47 -3.37 10.24 -6.23
N ILE A 48 -3.80 10.75 -5.07
CA ILE A 48 -5.13 11.33 -4.88
C ILE A 48 -5.33 12.57 -5.78
N GLY A 49 -4.27 13.35 -6.01
CA GLY A 49 -4.40 14.67 -6.62
C GLY A 49 -4.82 15.71 -5.58
N ALA A 50 -5.81 16.51 -5.89
CA ALA A 50 -6.43 17.42 -4.94
C ALA A 50 -7.59 16.70 -4.24
N PRO A 51 -7.59 16.56 -2.91
CA PRO A 51 -8.65 15.85 -2.18
C PRO A 51 -10.05 16.33 -2.56
N ASP A 52 -11.00 15.41 -2.61
CA ASP A 52 -12.40 15.65 -2.99
C ASP A 52 -12.59 16.19 -4.43
N THR A 53 -11.58 16.10 -5.29
CA THR A 53 -11.65 16.53 -6.69
C THR A 53 -11.84 15.34 -7.61
N LYS A 54 -12.99 15.26 -8.28
CA LYS A 54 -13.31 14.14 -9.15
C LYS A 54 -12.46 14.12 -10.41
N GLY A 55 -11.92 12.95 -10.72
CA GLY A 55 -11.26 12.65 -11.98
C GLY A 55 -9.82 13.16 -12.11
N ASP A 56 -9.21 13.75 -11.07
CA ASP A 56 -7.82 14.20 -11.09
C ASP A 56 -6.84 13.20 -10.46
N GLY A 57 -7.38 12.18 -9.79
CA GLY A 57 -6.61 11.07 -9.24
C GLY A 57 -6.03 10.16 -10.32
N GLN A 58 -4.88 9.56 -10.01
CA GLN A 58 -4.13 8.74 -10.94
C GLN A 58 -3.36 7.61 -10.26
N ILE A 59 -2.92 6.65 -11.06
CA ILE A 59 -1.89 5.68 -10.68
C ILE A 59 -0.62 6.01 -11.45
N SER A 60 0.47 6.25 -10.75
CA SER A 60 1.80 6.35 -11.34
C SER A 60 2.50 5.02 -11.32
N LYS A 61 3.30 4.77 -12.37
CA LYS A 61 4.17 3.60 -12.49
C LYS A 61 5.63 4.02 -12.49
N VAL A 62 6.42 3.36 -11.65
CA VAL A 62 7.87 3.53 -11.60
C VAL A 62 8.53 2.31 -12.21
N ASP A 63 9.39 2.53 -13.18
CA ASP A 63 10.17 1.47 -13.81
C ASP A 63 11.42 1.10 -12.96
N LYS A 64 12.17 0.08 -13.39
CA LYS A 64 13.39 -0.37 -12.71
C LYS A 64 14.51 0.67 -12.67
N LYS A 65 14.41 1.74 -13.47
CA LYS A 65 15.39 2.84 -13.52
C LYS A 65 14.95 4.02 -12.66
N GLY A 66 13.75 3.95 -12.05
CA GLY A 66 13.18 5.02 -11.25
C GLY A 66 12.41 6.07 -12.08
N ASN A 67 12.16 5.83 -13.37
CA ASN A 67 11.37 6.75 -14.17
C ASN A 67 9.90 6.62 -13.81
N VAL A 68 9.25 7.76 -13.55
CA VAL A 68 7.84 7.85 -13.20
C VAL A 68 7.02 8.19 -14.43
N THR A 69 5.96 7.43 -14.68
CA THR A 69 5.00 7.67 -15.77
C THR A 69 3.58 7.50 -15.24
N ILE A 70 2.62 8.24 -15.80
CA ILE A 70 1.20 8.01 -15.49
C ILE A 70 0.79 6.69 -16.13
N PHE A 71 0.27 5.77 -15.32
CA PHE A 71 -0.19 4.45 -15.75
C PHE A 71 -1.70 4.43 -15.99
N ALA A 72 -2.48 4.95 -15.06
CA ALA A 72 -3.93 5.10 -15.16
C ALA A 72 -4.35 6.46 -14.60
N LYS A 73 -5.45 7.03 -15.07
CA LYS A 73 -5.94 8.35 -14.66
C LYS A 73 -7.47 8.42 -14.67
N GLY A 74 -8.02 9.51 -14.14
CA GLY A 74 -9.45 9.75 -14.14
C GLY A 74 -10.17 9.07 -12.99
N MET A 75 -9.46 8.77 -11.90
CA MET A 75 -9.99 8.33 -10.61
C MET A 75 -10.35 9.53 -9.76
N ASP A 76 -11.15 9.33 -8.72
CA ASP A 76 -11.56 10.43 -7.85
C ASP A 76 -10.50 10.65 -6.74
N ASP A 77 -10.47 9.79 -5.71
CA ASP A 77 -9.44 9.82 -4.66
C ASP A 77 -8.86 8.40 -4.49
N PRO A 78 -8.00 7.90 -5.42
CA PRO A 78 -7.45 6.56 -5.32
C PRO A 78 -6.52 6.42 -4.12
N LYS A 79 -6.77 5.39 -3.30
CA LYS A 79 -6.03 5.08 -2.07
C LYS A 79 -5.41 3.68 -2.16
N GLY A 80 -5.76 2.80 -1.23
CA GLY A 80 -5.21 1.48 -1.07
C GLY A 80 -5.10 0.67 -2.36
N LEU A 81 -3.99 -0.03 -2.51
CA LEU A 81 -3.63 -0.81 -3.70
C LEU A 81 -3.42 -2.28 -3.37
N ALA A 82 -3.99 -3.18 -4.15
CA ALA A 82 -3.71 -4.61 -4.06
C ALA A 82 -3.45 -5.22 -5.44
N MET A 83 -2.59 -6.24 -5.49
CA MET A 83 -2.33 -7.01 -6.70
C MET A 83 -2.94 -8.41 -6.62
N ILE A 84 -3.74 -8.80 -7.62
CA ILE A 84 -4.16 -10.19 -7.81
C ILE A 84 -3.70 -10.65 -9.19
N GLY A 85 -2.69 -11.49 -9.22
CA GLY A 85 -2.01 -11.84 -10.47
C GLY A 85 -1.34 -10.63 -11.09
N ASP A 86 -1.78 -10.26 -12.30
CA ASP A 86 -1.26 -9.13 -13.06
C ASP A 86 -2.22 -7.92 -13.07
N LYS A 87 -3.30 -7.98 -12.30
CA LYS A 87 -4.29 -6.92 -12.19
C LYS A 87 -4.05 -6.13 -10.93
N LEU A 88 -4.18 -4.82 -11.03
CA LEU A 88 -4.12 -3.89 -9.91
C LEU A 88 -5.55 -3.54 -9.49
N TYR A 89 -5.79 -3.56 -8.19
CA TYR A 89 -7.06 -3.14 -7.60
C TYR A 89 -6.82 -1.87 -6.79
N VAL A 90 -7.80 -0.96 -6.83
CA VAL A 90 -7.71 0.38 -6.25
C VAL A 90 -8.96 0.70 -5.47
N ALA A 91 -8.84 1.09 -4.21
CA ALA A 91 -9.92 1.73 -3.47
C ALA A 91 -10.06 3.18 -3.95
N ASP A 92 -11.26 3.56 -4.38
CA ASP A 92 -11.52 4.89 -4.93
C ASP A 92 -12.84 5.44 -4.39
N VAL A 93 -12.74 6.23 -3.32
CA VAL A 93 -13.85 6.83 -2.57
C VAL A 93 -14.84 5.79 -2.02
N ASN A 94 -15.76 5.31 -2.86
CA ASN A 94 -16.85 4.40 -2.49
C ASN A 94 -17.03 3.23 -3.48
N ARG A 95 -16.00 2.96 -4.28
CA ARG A 95 -15.94 1.89 -5.26
C ARG A 95 -14.56 1.25 -5.26
N VAL A 96 -14.47 0.02 -5.71
CA VAL A 96 -13.19 -0.63 -6.01
C VAL A 96 -13.05 -0.75 -7.51
N LEU A 97 -11.90 -0.37 -8.02
CA LEU A 97 -11.57 -0.42 -9.44
C LEU A 97 -10.61 -1.59 -9.71
N GLU A 98 -10.74 -2.21 -10.88
CA GLU A 98 -9.77 -3.14 -11.45
C GLU A 98 -9.06 -2.44 -12.60
N VAL A 99 -7.74 -2.33 -12.53
CA VAL A 99 -6.88 -1.72 -13.55
C VAL A 99 -6.15 -2.81 -14.31
N SER A 100 -6.29 -2.81 -15.62
CA SER A 100 -5.66 -3.74 -16.55
C SER A 100 -4.21 -3.35 -16.83
N LYS A 101 -3.43 -4.24 -17.48
CA LYS A 101 -2.01 -4.03 -17.81
C LYS A 101 -1.73 -2.83 -18.72
N ASP A 102 -2.72 -2.38 -19.46
CA ASP A 102 -2.64 -1.22 -20.35
C ASP A 102 -3.04 0.10 -19.67
N GLY A 103 -3.38 0.06 -18.38
CA GLY A 103 -3.82 1.22 -17.59
C GLY A 103 -5.30 1.57 -17.75
N THR A 104 -6.06 0.81 -18.54
CA THR A 104 -7.52 0.95 -18.55
C THR A 104 -8.11 0.38 -17.27
N TRP A 105 -9.19 0.96 -16.77
CA TRP A 105 -9.83 0.49 -15.56
C TRP A 105 -11.35 0.35 -15.70
N GLN A 106 -11.92 -0.49 -14.86
CA GLN A 106 -13.35 -0.70 -14.74
C GLN A 106 -13.74 -0.86 -13.27
N VAL A 107 -15.01 -0.64 -12.97
CA VAL A 107 -15.52 -0.85 -11.61
C VAL A 107 -15.58 -2.36 -11.33
N TYR A 108 -14.90 -2.79 -10.23
CA TYR A 108 -14.88 -4.17 -9.77
C TYR A 108 -15.87 -4.41 -8.64
N GLY A 109 -15.88 -3.54 -7.63
CA GLY A 109 -16.88 -3.53 -6.56
C GLY A 109 -17.71 -2.26 -6.65
N ALA A 110 -18.88 -2.35 -7.27
CA ALA A 110 -19.75 -1.21 -7.49
C ALA A 110 -20.44 -0.77 -6.19
N LEU A 111 -20.67 0.53 -6.03
CA LEU A 111 -21.37 1.12 -4.89
C LEU A 111 -22.64 0.36 -4.50
N MET A 112 -23.46 0.02 -5.48
CA MET A 112 -24.74 -0.68 -5.26
C MET A 112 -24.60 -2.15 -4.84
N ALA A 113 -23.40 -2.73 -4.93
CA ALA A 113 -23.12 -4.09 -4.50
C ALA A 113 -22.71 -4.18 -3.03
N PHE A 114 -22.37 -3.05 -2.40
CA PHE A 114 -22.06 -3.01 -0.98
C PHE A 114 -23.34 -3.11 -0.14
N PRO A 115 -23.31 -3.88 0.97
CA PRO A 115 -24.47 -4.00 1.88
C PRO A 115 -24.92 -2.69 2.52
N ALA A 116 -24.01 -1.74 2.65
CA ALA A 116 -24.26 -0.35 3.04
C ALA A 116 -23.39 0.56 2.17
N THR A 117 -23.81 1.80 1.95
CA THR A 117 -23.04 2.77 1.16
C THR A 117 -21.70 3.04 1.82
N PRO A 118 -20.56 2.71 1.17
CA PRO A 118 -19.25 3.05 1.70
C PRO A 118 -19.07 4.57 1.78
N VAL A 119 -18.38 5.02 2.83
CA VAL A 119 -18.12 6.44 3.07
C VAL A 119 -16.70 6.82 2.64
N PHE A 120 -15.71 5.99 3.01
CA PHE A 120 -14.30 6.28 2.80
C PHE A 120 -13.53 4.97 2.67
N LEU A 121 -13.67 4.32 1.50
CA LEU A 121 -12.86 3.13 1.21
C LEU A 121 -11.39 3.53 1.23
N ASN A 122 -10.60 2.86 2.05
CA ASN A 122 -9.24 3.23 2.35
C ASN A 122 -8.26 2.18 1.84
N ASP A 123 -8.03 1.10 2.55
CA ASP A 123 -7.02 0.11 2.18
C ASP A 123 -7.62 -1.17 1.58
N LEU A 124 -6.79 -1.86 0.80
CA LEU A 124 -7.09 -3.13 0.13
C LEU A 124 -6.06 -4.19 0.46
N GLU A 125 -6.53 -5.37 0.84
CA GLU A 125 -5.67 -6.55 1.00
C GLU A 125 -6.24 -7.74 0.23
N ALA A 126 -5.39 -8.54 -0.39
CA ALA A 126 -5.79 -9.70 -1.20
C ALA A 126 -5.38 -11.02 -0.54
N ASP A 127 -6.29 -12.00 -0.52
CA ASP A 127 -5.94 -13.37 -0.16
C ASP A 127 -5.45 -14.20 -1.38
N LYS A 128 -4.90 -15.37 -1.09
CA LYS A 128 -4.39 -16.28 -2.12
C LYS A 128 -5.47 -16.88 -3.03
N LEU A 129 -6.74 -16.77 -2.64
CA LEU A 129 -7.89 -17.24 -3.41
C LEU A 129 -8.39 -16.18 -4.39
N GLY A 130 -7.89 -14.93 -4.26
CA GLY A 130 -8.28 -13.80 -5.09
C GLY A 130 -9.49 -13.04 -4.54
N ASN A 131 -9.83 -13.19 -3.25
CA ASN A 131 -10.75 -12.29 -2.59
C ASN A 131 -10.01 -11.02 -2.17
N LEU A 132 -10.73 -9.89 -2.14
CA LEU A 132 -10.24 -8.63 -1.57
C LEU A 132 -10.92 -8.37 -0.22
N TYR A 133 -10.15 -7.83 0.69
CA TYR A 133 -10.62 -7.22 1.93
C TYR A 133 -10.44 -5.72 1.81
N VAL A 134 -11.46 -4.97 2.24
CA VAL A 134 -11.51 -3.51 2.03
C VAL A 134 -11.87 -2.86 3.34
N SER A 135 -11.08 -1.91 3.80
CA SER A 135 -11.45 -1.06 4.92
C SER A 135 -12.25 0.15 4.43
N ASP A 136 -13.30 0.48 5.15
CA ASP A 136 -14.02 1.74 5.08
C ASP A 136 -13.78 2.47 6.40
N SER A 137 -13.03 3.56 6.37
CA SER A 137 -12.67 4.31 7.57
C SER A 137 -13.81 5.24 8.06
N GLY A 138 -15.00 5.13 7.47
CA GLY A 138 -16.17 5.93 7.85
C GLY A 138 -15.86 7.42 7.78
N ASN A 139 -16.10 8.15 8.87
CA ASN A 139 -15.77 9.57 8.97
C ASN A 139 -14.41 9.84 9.65
N LEU A 140 -13.52 8.86 9.68
CA LEU A 140 -12.20 8.86 10.34
C LEU A 140 -12.26 8.91 11.89
N LYS A 141 -13.45 8.78 12.48
CA LYS A 141 -13.67 8.73 13.94
C LYS A 141 -14.63 7.62 14.33
N SER A 142 -15.55 7.29 13.44
CA SER A 142 -16.60 6.29 13.67
C SER A 142 -17.22 5.85 12.36
N GLY A 143 -18.04 4.81 12.41
CA GLY A 143 -18.76 4.29 11.25
C GLY A 143 -17.91 3.37 10.37
N GLY A 144 -16.78 2.89 10.91
CA GLY A 144 -15.89 2.01 10.20
C GLY A 144 -16.51 0.66 9.85
N VAL A 145 -16.09 0.09 8.73
CA VAL A 145 -16.51 -1.24 8.24
C VAL A 145 -15.32 -1.94 7.59
N ILE A 146 -15.23 -3.25 7.74
CA ILE A 146 -14.35 -4.09 6.94
C ILE A 146 -15.23 -5.00 6.07
N TYR A 147 -15.04 -4.90 4.76
CA TYR A 147 -15.74 -5.72 3.77
C TYR A 147 -14.85 -6.81 3.21
N LYS A 148 -15.48 -7.87 2.72
CA LYS A 148 -14.89 -8.85 1.81
C LYS A 148 -15.60 -8.78 0.47
N ILE A 149 -14.84 -8.63 -0.60
CA ILE A 149 -15.29 -8.77 -1.99
C ILE A 149 -14.83 -10.13 -2.47
N ALA A 150 -15.75 -11.01 -2.82
CA ALA A 150 -15.41 -12.32 -3.35
C ALA A 150 -14.72 -12.18 -4.72
N LYS A 151 -13.88 -13.16 -5.07
CA LYS A 151 -13.26 -13.26 -6.38
C LYS A 151 -14.30 -13.10 -7.49
N GLY A 152 -14.05 -12.16 -8.42
CA GLY A 152 -14.99 -11.82 -9.48
C GLY A 152 -15.86 -10.60 -9.16
N GLY A 153 -15.65 -9.92 -8.00
CA GLY A 153 -16.33 -8.67 -7.66
C GLY A 153 -17.64 -8.84 -6.86
N ALA A 154 -18.11 -10.06 -6.70
CA ALA A 154 -19.34 -10.33 -5.96
C ALA A 154 -19.37 -11.79 -5.40
N PRO A 155 -20.06 -12.06 -4.27
CA PRO A 155 -20.74 -11.08 -3.43
C PRO A 155 -19.78 -10.19 -2.62
N ILE A 156 -20.29 -9.04 -2.15
CA ILE A 156 -19.63 -8.20 -1.16
C ILE A 156 -20.31 -8.44 0.18
N THR A 157 -19.56 -8.73 1.21
CA THR A 157 -20.06 -9.04 2.55
C THR A 157 -19.37 -8.20 3.62
N VAL A 158 -20.09 -7.86 4.68
CA VAL A 158 -19.52 -7.25 5.88
C VAL A 158 -18.82 -8.34 6.69
N ILE A 159 -17.55 -8.11 7.06
CA ILE A 159 -16.83 -8.94 8.03
C ILE A 159 -17.10 -8.42 9.43
N THR A 160 -16.93 -7.13 9.65
CA THR A 160 -17.21 -6.44 10.91
C THR A 160 -17.54 -4.98 10.62
N ASP A 161 -18.31 -4.35 11.49
CA ASP A 161 -18.74 -2.97 11.35
C ASP A 161 -18.72 -2.24 12.72
N SER A 162 -19.17 -0.99 12.73
CA SER A 162 -19.21 -0.13 13.91
C SER A 162 -20.15 -0.62 15.04
N LYS A 163 -20.86 -1.75 14.90
CA LYS A 163 -21.52 -2.44 16.03
C LYS A 163 -20.49 -3.12 16.93
N ASN A 164 -19.32 -3.43 16.40
CA ASN A 164 -18.16 -3.82 17.18
C ASN A 164 -17.45 -2.54 17.65
N PRO A 165 -17.35 -2.26 18.96
CA PRO A 165 -16.80 -1.01 19.49
C PRO A 165 -15.30 -0.81 19.18
N ASP A 166 -14.60 -1.86 18.75
CA ASP A 166 -13.19 -1.82 18.34
C ASP A 166 -13.01 -1.27 16.91
N ILE A 167 -14.09 -1.19 16.12
CA ILE A 167 -14.05 -0.79 14.71
C ILE A 167 -14.55 0.65 14.59
N LEU A 168 -13.65 1.60 14.79
CA LEU A 168 -13.95 3.04 14.68
C LEU A 168 -13.66 3.57 13.27
N ALA A 169 -12.41 3.46 12.86
CA ALA A 169 -11.91 3.92 11.56
C ALA A 169 -10.80 2.96 11.07
N PRO A 170 -11.14 1.71 10.69
CA PRO A 170 -10.15 0.74 10.20
C PRO A 170 -9.47 1.30 8.96
N ASN A 171 -8.13 1.21 8.92
CA ASN A 171 -7.32 1.65 7.80
C ASN A 171 -6.50 0.45 7.29
N GLY A 172 -5.19 0.44 7.45
CA GLY A 172 -4.30 -0.59 6.93
C GLY A 172 -4.74 -2.01 7.25
N LEU A 173 -4.72 -2.87 6.26
CA LEU A 173 -5.12 -4.27 6.32
C LEU A 173 -3.96 -5.19 5.99
N LEU A 174 -3.90 -6.36 6.64
CA LEU A 174 -2.93 -7.40 6.30
C LEU A 174 -3.53 -8.79 6.51
N PHE A 175 -3.63 -9.59 5.47
CA PHE A 175 -4.10 -10.96 5.56
C PHE A 175 -3.07 -11.86 6.27
N GLU A 176 -3.42 -12.32 7.48
CA GLU A 176 -2.52 -13.13 8.32
C GLU A 176 -2.63 -14.64 8.03
N GLY A 177 -3.59 -15.05 7.19
CA GLY A 177 -3.92 -16.45 6.91
C GLY A 177 -4.81 -17.07 7.96
N ARG A 178 -5.21 -18.33 7.76
CA ARG A 178 -6.05 -19.09 8.71
C ARG A 178 -7.30 -18.36 9.18
N ASN A 179 -7.95 -17.61 8.29
CA ASN A 179 -9.18 -16.90 8.64
C ASN A 179 -8.99 -15.64 9.52
N ASN A 180 -7.81 -15.04 9.50
CA ASN A 180 -7.51 -13.82 10.24
C ASN A 180 -6.99 -12.71 9.32
N LEU A 181 -7.39 -11.50 9.66
CA LEU A 181 -6.91 -10.24 9.09
C LEU A 181 -6.39 -9.37 10.23
N LEU A 182 -5.26 -8.73 10.04
CA LEU A 182 -4.83 -7.63 10.91
C LEU A 182 -5.40 -6.33 10.34
N SER A 183 -5.85 -5.44 11.21
CA SER A 183 -6.27 -4.09 10.86
C SER A 183 -5.74 -3.11 11.89
N VAL A 184 -5.07 -2.04 11.44
CA VAL A 184 -4.77 -0.91 12.29
C VAL A 184 -5.92 0.08 12.20
N ASP A 185 -6.42 0.52 13.35
CA ASP A 185 -7.50 1.50 13.41
C ASP A 185 -6.92 2.91 13.56
N PHE A 186 -7.28 3.78 12.64
CA PHE A 186 -6.74 5.14 12.52
C PHE A 186 -7.10 6.03 13.72
N GLU A 187 -8.32 5.89 14.25
CA GLU A 187 -8.79 6.74 15.34
C GLU A 187 -8.25 6.26 16.70
N SER A 188 -8.40 4.98 17.01
CA SER A 188 -7.94 4.42 18.29
C SER A 188 -6.42 4.20 18.35
N GLY A 189 -5.76 4.06 17.22
CA GLY A 189 -4.34 3.71 17.14
C GLY A 189 -4.04 2.32 17.66
N ILE A 190 -5.00 1.41 17.55
CA ILE A 190 -4.87 0.02 18.00
C ILE A 190 -4.77 -0.90 16.78
N LEU A 191 -3.87 -1.87 16.87
CA LEU A 191 -3.80 -2.99 15.93
C LEU A 191 -4.68 -4.11 16.43
N TYR A 192 -5.70 -4.47 15.65
CA TYR A 192 -6.59 -5.58 15.93
C TYR A 192 -6.32 -6.78 15.01
N ARG A 193 -6.54 -7.97 15.54
CA ARG A 193 -6.75 -9.18 14.75
C ARG A 193 -8.25 -9.40 14.62
N VAL A 194 -8.74 -9.47 13.40
CA VAL A 194 -10.14 -9.66 13.04
C VAL A 194 -10.34 -11.09 12.56
N ASN A 195 -11.26 -11.83 13.16
CA ASN A 195 -11.66 -13.15 12.68
C ASN A 195 -12.61 -13.00 11.49
N LEU A 196 -12.23 -13.53 10.34
CA LEU A 196 -12.98 -13.36 9.08
C LEU A 196 -14.32 -14.12 9.01
N THR A 197 -14.55 -15.07 9.92
CA THR A 197 -15.84 -15.79 9.99
C THR A 197 -16.82 -15.11 10.93
N THR A 198 -16.33 -14.62 12.07
CA THR A 198 -17.20 -14.12 13.15
C THR A 198 -17.21 -12.59 13.26
N GLY A 199 -16.26 -11.90 12.62
CA GLY A 199 -16.06 -10.47 12.76
C GLY A 199 -15.50 -10.05 14.15
N ALA A 200 -15.23 -11.01 15.03
CA ALA A 200 -14.70 -10.73 16.35
C ALA A 200 -13.27 -10.18 16.28
N THR A 201 -12.97 -9.23 17.15
CA THR A 201 -11.68 -8.56 17.22
C THR A 201 -10.89 -9.01 18.46
N THR A 202 -9.57 -8.97 18.36
CA THR A 202 -8.65 -9.15 19.46
C THR A 202 -7.53 -8.13 19.34
N LYS A 203 -7.30 -7.34 20.38
CA LYS A 203 -6.20 -6.37 20.43
C LYS A 203 -4.86 -7.09 20.36
N VAL A 204 -4.01 -6.69 19.42
CA VAL A 204 -2.65 -7.21 19.22
C VAL A 204 -1.62 -6.25 19.78
N ALA A 205 -1.77 -4.96 19.53
CA ALA A 205 -0.85 -3.91 19.95
C ALA A 205 -1.54 -2.56 19.99
N GLU A 206 -0.88 -1.56 20.59
CA GLU A 206 -1.41 -0.19 20.68
C GLU A 206 -0.30 0.86 20.57
N GLY A 207 -0.69 2.13 20.37
CA GLY A 207 0.21 3.27 20.31
C GLY A 207 0.47 3.77 18.89
N PHE A 208 -0.38 3.42 17.93
CA PHE A 208 -0.24 3.77 16.50
C PHE A 208 -1.23 4.87 16.08
N GLY A 209 -1.41 5.91 16.90
CA GLY A 209 -2.40 6.97 16.61
C GLY A 209 -2.26 7.54 15.21
N GLY A 210 -3.35 7.47 14.42
CA GLY A 210 -3.32 7.77 12.99
C GLY A 210 -2.63 6.68 12.18
N GLY A 211 -2.68 5.42 12.66
CA GLY A 211 -2.14 4.27 11.94
C GLY A 211 -2.75 4.14 10.56
N ASP A 212 -1.88 3.96 9.55
CA ASP A 212 -2.25 3.96 8.14
C ASP A 212 -1.93 2.59 7.51
N GLY A 213 -0.82 2.44 6.83
CA GLY A 213 -0.43 1.16 6.24
C GLY A 213 0.20 0.17 7.21
N LEU A 214 0.15 -1.10 6.85
CA LEU A 214 0.74 -2.15 7.68
C LEU A 214 1.33 -3.27 6.84
N VAL A 215 2.53 -3.72 7.19
CA VAL A 215 3.22 -4.82 6.51
C VAL A 215 3.83 -5.81 7.49
N LYS A 216 4.09 -7.03 7.01
CA LYS A 216 4.81 -8.06 7.78
C LYS A 216 6.05 -8.52 7.02
N THR A 217 7.20 -8.36 7.64
CA THR A 217 8.48 -8.79 7.05
C THR A 217 8.60 -10.32 7.03
N LYS A 218 9.55 -10.85 6.25
CA LYS A 218 9.88 -12.29 6.26
C LYS A 218 10.31 -12.80 7.63
N ALA A 219 10.89 -11.95 8.47
CA ALA A 219 11.25 -12.27 9.84
C ALA A 219 10.05 -12.25 10.82
N GLY A 220 8.85 -11.95 10.31
CA GLY A 220 7.62 -11.90 11.11
C GLY A 220 7.39 -10.58 11.86
N LYS A 221 8.25 -9.57 11.68
CA LYS A 221 8.07 -8.24 12.25
C LYS A 221 6.90 -7.54 11.58
N ILE A 222 6.01 -6.94 12.36
CA ILE A 222 4.92 -6.09 11.86
C ILE A 222 5.39 -4.65 11.92
N ILE A 223 5.27 -3.94 10.80
CA ILE A 223 5.62 -2.52 10.66
C ILE A 223 4.35 -1.76 10.30
N ILE A 224 4.15 -0.61 10.94
CA ILE A 224 2.96 0.24 10.78
C ILE A 224 3.42 1.67 10.53
N SER A 225 2.85 2.32 9.53
CA SER A 225 2.99 3.77 9.32
C SER A 225 1.92 4.55 10.08
N SER A 226 2.20 5.81 10.33
CA SER A 226 1.21 6.73 10.89
C SER A 226 1.16 8.03 10.10
N TRP A 227 0.01 8.28 9.53
CA TRP A 227 -0.27 9.50 8.80
C TRP A 227 -0.26 10.75 9.70
N LYS A 228 -0.81 10.62 10.93
CA LYS A 228 -0.89 11.75 11.88
C LYS A 228 0.47 12.17 12.40
N THR A 229 1.34 11.20 12.70
CA THR A 229 2.61 11.48 13.39
C THR A 229 3.82 11.51 12.45
N GLY A 230 3.69 10.99 11.23
CA GLY A 230 4.82 10.86 10.29
C GLY A 230 5.87 9.87 10.76
N ILE A 231 5.47 8.86 11.52
CA ILE A 231 6.36 7.88 12.15
C ILE A 231 6.10 6.49 11.56
N ILE A 232 7.16 5.73 11.41
CA ILE A 232 7.11 4.30 11.13
C ILE A 232 7.43 3.56 12.43
N TYR A 233 6.55 2.66 12.80
CA TYR A 233 6.64 1.84 14.01
C TYR A 233 6.89 0.37 13.67
N GLU A 234 7.55 -0.33 14.59
CA GLU A 234 7.56 -1.79 14.67
C GLU A 234 6.74 -2.22 15.88
N VAL A 235 5.97 -3.30 15.76
CA VAL A 235 5.24 -3.91 16.89
C VAL A 235 6.21 -4.75 17.71
N VAL A 236 6.41 -4.39 18.97
CA VAL A 236 7.26 -5.13 19.92
C VAL A 236 6.51 -5.34 21.24
N ALA A 237 6.30 -6.59 21.63
CA ALA A 237 5.61 -6.94 22.88
C ALA A 237 4.25 -6.21 23.05
N GLY A 238 3.47 -6.09 21.97
CA GLY A 238 2.16 -5.45 22.00
C GLY A 238 2.16 -3.92 22.03
N LYS A 239 3.31 -3.29 21.82
CA LYS A 239 3.48 -1.82 21.82
C LYS A 239 4.16 -1.31 20.57
N ALA A 240 3.95 -0.02 20.26
CA ALA A 240 4.64 0.71 19.22
C ALA A 240 6.09 1.00 19.61
N ARG A 241 7.04 0.65 18.75
CA ARG A 241 8.44 1.06 18.82
C ARG A 241 8.79 1.85 17.58
N VAL A 242 9.25 3.08 17.74
CA VAL A 242 9.70 3.94 16.64
C VAL A 242 10.92 3.31 15.95
N ILE A 243 10.87 3.19 14.63
CA ILE A 243 12.01 2.75 13.80
C ILE A 243 12.45 3.81 12.80
N LYS A 244 11.57 4.72 12.40
CA LYS A 244 11.88 5.89 11.57
C LYS A 244 10.85 6.98 11.79
N GLU A 245 11.27 8.24 11.70
CA GLU A 245 10.44 9.42 11.86
C GLU A 245 10.84 10.52 10.87
N GLY A 246 10.09 11.62 10.85
CA GLY A 246 10.39 12.80 10.03
C GLY A 246 9.60 12.89 8.74
N TYR A 247 8.65 11.98 8.49
CA TYR A 247 7.67 12.13 7.41
C TYR A 247 6.64 13.22 7.78
N LYS A 248 6.10 13.90 6.79
CA LYS A 248 4.99 14.85 6.99
C LYS A 248 3.65 14.14 7.15
N ALA A 249 3.49 13.00 6.48
CA ALA A 249 2.35 12.10 6.60
C ALA A 249 2.73 10.75 5.96
N ALA A 250 3.25 9.82 6.77
CA ALA A 250 3.56 8.48 6.29
C ALA A 250 2.25 7.71 6.05
N ALA A 251 1.90 7.53 4.78
CA ALA A 251 0.66 6.89 4.35
C ALA A 251 0.83 5.38 4.18
N ASP A 252 0.05 4.71 3.33
CA ASP A 252 0.06 3.27 3.22
C ASP A 252 1.36 2.71 2.64
N ILE A 253 2.03 1.88 3.41
CA ILE A 253 3.36 1.34 3.14
C ILE A 253 3.33 -0.05 2.51
N ALA A 254 4.34 -0.37 1.71
CA ALA A 254 4.52 -1.73 1.21
C ALA A 254 5.98 -2.20 1.30
N LEU A 255 6.16 -3.52 1.24
CA LEU A 255 7.48 -4.13 1.08
C LEU A 255 7.82 -4.32 -0.39
N SER A 256 9.10 -4.13 -0.75
CA SER A 256 9.61 -4.61 -2.03
C SER A 256 9.42 -6.13 -2.14
N THR A 257 9.30 -6.66 -3.36
CA THR A 257 9.08 -8.10 -3.60
C THR A 257 10.16 -8.99 -3.04
N ASP A 258 11.40 -8.49 -2.92
CA ASP A 258 12.51 -9.18 -2.23
C ASP A 258 12.51 -8.95 -0.71
N SER A 259 11.64 -8.09 -0.21
CA SER A 259 11.47 -7.69 1.19
C SER A 259 12.71 -7.04 1.82
N LYS A 260 13.53 -6.36 1.03
CA LYS A 260 14.70 -5.62 1.51
C LYS A 260 14.40 -4.15 1.76
N LEU A 261 13.41 -3.61 1.05
CA LEU A 261 13.03 -2.22 1.14
C LEU A 261 11.59 -2.11 1.66
N LEU A 262 11.39 -1.14 2.53
CA LEU A 262 10.09 -0.58 2.87
C LEU A 262 9.88 0.64 1.97
N MET A 263 8.79 0.67 1.26
CA MET A 263 8.35 1.78 0.43
C MET A 263 7.36 2.62 1.23
N VAL A 264 7.67 3.89 1.41
CA VAL A 264 6.90 4.80 2.28
C VAL A 264 6.44 6.01 1.48
N PRO A 265 5.16 6.10 1.11
CA PRO A 265 4.60 7.33 0.58
C PRO A 265 4.56 8.40 1.69
N ASP A 266 5.18 9.56 1.45
CA ASP A 266 4.96 10.75 2.27
C ASP A 266 3.95 11.64 1.56
N MET A 267 2.69 11.45 1.92
CA MET A 267 1.55 12.05 1.24
C MET A 267 1.64 13.58 1.15
N LYS A 268 2.00 14.24 2.26
CA LYS A 268 2.11 15.71 2.32
C LYS A 268 3.42 16.26 1.75
N ALA A 269 4.44 15.43 1.60
CA ALA A 269 5.68 15.83 0.94
C ALA A 269 5.63 15.63 -0.58
N GLY A 270 4.71 14.80 -1.08
CA GLY A 270 4.67 14.39 -2.47
C GLY A 270 5.85 13.50 -2.85
N GLU A 271 6.19 12.56 -1.97
CA GLU A 271 7.40 11.74 -2.09
C GLU A 271 7.11 10.26 -1.86
N LEU A 272 7.91 9.39 -2.46
CA LEU A 272 8.03 7.98 -2.10
C LEU A 272 9.46 7.72 -1.66
N ASP A 273 9.65 7.29 -0.42
CA ASP A 273 10.95 6.96 0.17
C ASP A 273 11.18 5.43 0.17
N PHE A 274 12.43 5.00 -0.03
CA PHE A 274 12.84 3.60 -0.01
C PHE A 274 13.78 3.38 1.16
N VAL A 275 13.32 2.65 2.17
CA VAL A 275 14.01 2.44 3.45
C VAL A 275 14.50 1.00 3.53
N GLU A 276 15.80 0.80 3.72
CA GLU A 276 16.32 -0.55 3.98
C GLU A 276 15.80 -1.10 5.31
N ILE A 277 15.31 -2.34 5.27
CA ILE A 277 14.88 -3.07 6.46
C ILE A 277 15.91 -4.15 6.81
N LYS A 278 16.31 -4.15 8.08
CA LYS A 278 17.27 -5.12 8.64
C LYS A 278 16.56 -6.26 9.38
#